data_65cf051d67a38014e1ca446b49dbe224
#
_entry.id   65cf051d67a38014e1ca446b49dbe224
#
_cell.length_a   1.000
_cell.length_b   1.000
_cell.length_c   1.000
_cell.angle_alpha   90.00
_cell.angle_beta   90.00
_cell.angle_gamma   90.00
#
_symmetry.space_group_name_H-M   'P 1'
#
loop_
_entity.id
_entity.type
_entity.pdbx_description
1 polymer ?
#
loop_
_entity_poly.entity_id
_entity_poly.type
_entity_poly.pdbx_seq_one_letter_code
_entity_poly.pdbx_strand_id
1 'polypeptide(L)'
;LNQIMRCECQFIADREKPFEWSVPTVRGLVSHKAIELSVFWRQDIDPLSLVDEALNRCSNGDDTLAKWIHTLSDGDHSQLRSDVNNRVGAFLESWPPLKKEWTPMLEAPVRAEFAEGKIILSGKVDLSLGKPYGNTAGKVLIDFKTGAFYPSHREDLRFYALLESIRLGVPPRMVATYY
;
A
#
# COMPACT_ATOMS: atom_id res chain seq x y z
N LEU A 1 -2.18 1.83 14.66
CA LEU A 1 -2.91 1.12 15.72
C LEU A 1 -2.02 0.02 16.36
N ASN A 2 -1.39 -0.83 15.56
CA ASN A 2 -0.54 -1.93 16.05
C ASN A 2 0.62 -1.46 16.92
N GLN A 3 1.23 -0.32 16.63
CA GLN A 3 2.32 0.25 17.45
C GLN A 3 1.81 0.66 18.84
N ILE A 4 0.66 1.32 18.92
CA ILE A 4 0.05 1.71 20.20
C ILE A 4 -0.27 0.48 21.03
N MET A 5 -0.85 -0.56 20.41
CA MET A 5 -1.22 -1.80 21.10
C MET A 5 -0.01 -2.60 21.60
N ARG A 6 1.18 -2.42 21.01
CA ARG A 6 2.42 -3.05 21.48
C ARG A 6 3.03 -2.33 22.67
N CYS A 7 3.15 -1.01 22.59
CA CYS A 7 3.71 -0.20 23.65
C CYS A 7 3.38 1.28 23.41
N GLU A 8 2.55 1.84 24.27
CA GLU A 8 2.14 3.25 24.18
C GLU A 8 3.34 4.20 24.32
N CYS A 9 4.25 3.92 25.22
CA CYS A 9 5.45 4.75 25.43
C CYS A 9 6.36 4.73 24.18
N GLN A 10 6.53 3.57 23.55
CA GLN A 10 7.30 3.48 22.31
C GLN A 10 6.61 4.25 21.17
N PHE A 11 5.31 4.16 21.07
CA PHE A 11 4.53 4.92 20.07
C PHE A 11 4.70 6.43 20.23
N ILE A 12 4.65 6.94 21.48
CA ILE A 12 4.85 8.37 21.78
C ILE A 12 6.27 8.76 21.41
N ALA A 13 7.27 7.99 21.85
CA ALA A 13 8.69 8.27 21.57
C ALA A 13 9.01 8.24 20.06
N ASP A 14 8.39 7.34 19.30
CA ASP A 14 8.60 7.25 17.85
C ASP A 14 7.93 8.42 17.10
N ARG A 15 6.86 9.01 17.64
CA ARG A 15 6.24 10.21 17.06
C ARG A 15 7.08 11.48 17.22
N GLU A 16 7.93 11.53 18.22
CA GLU A 16 8.84 12.66 18.47
C GLU A 16 10.11 12.60 17.63
N LYS A 17 10.40 11.41 17.04
CA LYS A 17 11.55 11.26 16.15
C LYS A 17 11.25 11.86 14.78
N PRO A 18 12.18 12.63 14.20
CA PRO A 18 12.04 13.07 12.83
C PRO A 18 11.98 11.84 11.90
N PHE A 19 11.16 11.94 10.87
CA PHE A 19 11.10 10.90 9.85
C PHE A 19 12.39 10.93 9.00
N GLU A 20 13.00 9.78 8.80
CA GLU A 20 14.17 9.60 7.96
C GLU A 20 13.90 8.58 6.87
N TRP A 21 14.24 8.95 5.64
CA TRP A 21 14.17 8.03 4.52
C TRP A 21 15.24 6.93 4.66
N SER A 22 14.90 5.73 4.22
CA SER A 22 15.79 4.59 4.16
C SER A 22 15.54 3.77 2.90
N VAL A 23 16.53 3.02 2.43
CA VAL A 23 16.39 2.15 1.26
C VAL A 23 15.18 1.21 1.38
N PRO A 24 14.94 0.50 2.50
CA PRO A 24 13.74 -0.34 2.63
C PRO A 24 12.43 0.43 2.52
N THR A 25 12.34 1.64 3.10
CA THR A 25 11.14 2.47 3.05
C THR A 25 10.86 2.94 1.62
N VAL A 26 11.88 3.46 0.93
CA VAL A 26 11.75 3.95 -0.45
C VAL A 26 11.47 2.80 -1.41
N ARG A 27 12.14 1.66 -1.23
CA ARG A 27 11.86 0.45 -2.02
C ARG A 27 10.39 0.02 -1.89
N GLY A 28 9.84 0.03 -0.67
CA GLY A 28 8.42 -0.24 -0.43
C GLY A 28 7.51 0.75 -1.16
N LEU A 29 7.73 2.04 -0.93
CA LEU A 29 6.95 3.12 -1.53
C LEU A 29 6.93 3.04 -3.07
N VAL A 30 8.11 2.89 -3.69
CA VAL A 30 8.23 2.84 -5.15
C VAL A 30 7.63 1.56 -5.72
N SER A 31 7.76 0.41 -5.02
CA SER A 31 7.14 -0.85 -5.44
C SER A 31 5.60 -0.72 -5.46
N HIS A 32 5.00 -0.17 -4.39
CA HIS A 32 3.55 0.07 -4.34
C HIS A 32 3.10 1.01 -5.46
N LYS A 33 3.85 2.11 -5.70
CA LYS A 33 3.52 3.05 -6.78
C LYS A 33 3.65 2.41 -8.16
N ALA A 34 4.65 1.59 -8.41
CA ALA A 34 4.83 0.89 -9.69
C ALA A 34 3.71 -0.14 -9.93
N ILE A 35 3.31 -0.89 -8.89
CA ILE A 35 2.17 -1.81 -8.96
C ILE A 35 0.86 -1.03 -9.21
N GLU A 36 0.64 0.10 -8.53
CA GLU A 36 -0.50 0.99 -8.78
C GLU A 36 -0.56 1.42 -10.25
N LEU A 37 0.58 1.86 -10.79
CA LEU A 37 0.67 2.26 -12.19
C LEU A 37 0.36 1.11 -13.15
N SER A 38 0.82 -0.10 -12.87
CA SER A 38 0.60 -1.28 -13.70
C SER A 38 -0.88 -1.60 -13.91
N VAL A 39 -1.71 -1.36 -12.91
CA VAL A 39 -3.16 -1.65 -12.97
C VAL A 39 -3.89 -0.77 -14.00
N PHE A 40 -3.44 0.45 -14.20
CA PHE A 40 -4.07 1.40 -15.13
C PHE A 40 -3.36 1.52 -16.48
N TRP A 41 -2.19 0.93 -16.61
CA TRP A 41 -1.41 0.99 -17.85
C TRP A 41 -2.06 0.11 -18.93
N ARG A 42 -2.22 0.66 -20.12
CA ARG A 42 -2.99 0.00 -21.19
C ARG A 42 -2.15 -0.67 -22.29
N GLN A 43 -0.83 -0.67 -22.12
CA GLN A 43 0.12 -1.22 -23.10
C GLN A 43 0.89 -2.41 -22.52
N ASP A 44 1.55 -3.18 -23.35
CA ASP A 44 2.53 -4.16 -22.87
C ASP A 44 3.59 -3.42 -22.02
N ILE A 45 3.69 -3.85 -20.77
CA ILE A 45 4.40 -3.12 -19.74
C ILE A 45 5.80 -3.70 -19.58
N ASP A 46 6.80 -2.89 -19.85
CA ASP A 46 8.14 -3.14 -19.34
C ASP A 46 8.20 -2.76 -17.85
N PRO A 47 8.50 -3.71 -16.94
CA PRO A 47 8.58 -3.45 -15.51
C PRO A 47 9.53 -2.30 -15.15
N LEU A 48 10.65 -2.17 -15.88
CA LEU A 48 11.64 -1.13 -15.62
C LEU A 48 11.09 0.27 -15.92
N SER A 49 10.30 0.41 -16.98
CA SER A 49 9.62 1.67 -17.31
C SER A 49 8.61 2.08 -16.23
N LEU A 50 7.93 1.11 -15.61
CA LEU A 50 7.04 1.38 -14.46
C LEU A 50 7.83 1.84 -13.23
N VAL A 51 8.99 1.25 -12.99
CA VAL A 51 9.86 1.63 -11.86
C VAL A 51 10.35 3.06 -12.03
N ASP A 52 10.82 3.42 -13.23
CA ASP A 52 11.32 4.78 -13.52
C ASP A 52 10.19 5.83 -13.39
N GLU A 53 9.01 5.53 -13.89
CA GLU A 53 7.85 6.41 -13.73
C GLU A 53 7.40 6.51 -12.26
N ALA A 54 7.43 5.40 -11.50
CA ALA A 54 7.11 5.41 -10.08
C ALA A 54 8.10 6.25 -9.28
N LEU A 55 9.41 6.10 -9.52
CA LEU A 55 10.45 6.93 -8.91
C LEU A 55 10.23 8.40 -9.21
N ASN A 56 9.98 8.75 -10.47
CA ASN A 56 9.70 10.12 -10.88
C ASN A 56 8.48 10.70 -10.16
N ARG A 57 7.37 9.98 -10.11
CA ARG A 57 6.15 10.45 -9.42
C ARG A 57 6.34 10.59 -7.92
N CYS A 58 7.03 9.65 -7.27
CA CYS A 58 7.31 9.73 -5.85
C CYS A 58 8.21 10.92 -5.52
N SER A 59 9.26 11.15 -6.31
CA SER A 59 10.17 12.28 -6.12
C SER A 59 9.50 13.63 -6.38
N ASN A 60 8.65 13.73 -7.40
CA ASN A 60 7.91 14.96 -7.69
C ASN A 60 6.81 15.25 -6.66
N GLY A 61 6.36 14.24 -5.91
CA GLY A 61 5.35 14.38 -4.87
C GLY A 61 5.92 14.71 -3.49
N ASP A 62 7.23 14.55 -3.27
CA ASP A 62 7.88 14.77 -1.98
C ASP A 62 9.32 15.26 -2.14
N ASP A 63 9.53 16.53 -1.84
CA ASP A 63 10.84 17.19 -1.93
C ASP A 63 11.89 16.56 -1.00
N THR A 64 11.48 16.00 0.13
CA THR A 64 12.41 15.34 1.07
C THR A 64 12.90 14.02 0.52
N LEU A 65 12.02 13.28 -0.13
CA LEU A 65 12.36 12.05 -0.84
C LEU A 65 13.29 12.35 -2.03
N ALA A 66 12.97 13.37 -2.83
CA ALA A 66 13.81 13.78 -3.95
C ALA A 66 15.24 14.08 -3.49
N LYS A 67 15.39 14.90 -2.44
CA LYS A 67 16.69 15.22 -1.84
C LYS A 67 17.41 13.97 -1.37
N TRP A 68 16.72 13.07 -0.68
CA TRP A 68 17.32 11.82 -0.20
C TRP A 68 17.80 10.93 -1.35
N ILE A 69 17.02 10.77 -2.43
CA ILE A 69 17.42 10.01 -3.62
C ILE A 69 18.71 10.59 -4.22
N HIS A 70 18.86 11.90 -4.27
CA HIS A 70 20.08 12.55 -4.74
C HIS A 70 21.31 12.32 -3.84
N THR A 71 21.13 11.84 -2.61
CA THR A 71 22.26 11.46 -1.73
C THR A 71 22.78 10.04 -2.00
N LEU A 72 22.01 9.23 -2.74
CA LEU A 72 22.41 7.86 -3.04
C LEU A 72 23.62 7.85 -3.99
N SER A 73 24.51 6.87 -3.80
CA SER A 73 25.52 6.56 -4.80
C SER A 73 24.86 5.96 -6.05
N ASP A 74 25.55 6.03 -7.19
CA ASP A 74 25.06 5.40 -8.44
C ASP A 74 24.79 3.90 -8.24
N GLY A 75 25.62 3.24 -7.43
CA GLY A 75 25.45 1.83 -7.07
C GLY A 75 24.18 1.56 -6.27
N ASP A 76 23.93 2.36 -5.22
CA ASP A 76 22.73 2.23 -4.38
C ASP A 76 21.45 2.55 -5.17
N HIS A 77 21.50 3.57 -6.04
CA HIS A 77 20.40 3.91 -6.92
C HIS A 77 20.08 2.77 -7.90
N SER A 78 21.11 2.19 -8.52
CA SER A 78 20.96 1.05 -9.44
C SER A 78 20.42 -0.19 -8.71
N GLN A 79 20.89 -0.46 -7.48
CA GLN A 79 20.40 -1.57 -6.66
C GLN A 79 18.93 -1.36 -6.27
N LEU A 80 18.56 -0.15 -5.85
CA LEU A 80 17.16 0.18 -5.54
C LEU A 80 16.24 -0.09 -6.75
N ARG A 81 16.61 0.40 -7.94
CA ARG A 81 15.85 0.17 -9.18
C ARG A 81 15.73 -1.33 -9.49
N SER A 82 16.82 -2.08 -9.38
CA SER A 82 16.82 -3.53 -9.60
C SER A 82 15.93 -4.28 -8.63
N ASP A 83 16.00 -3.95 -7.33
CA ASP A 83 15.16 -4.56 -6.31
C ASP A 83 13.65 -4.30 -6.54
N VAL A 84 13.30 -3.08 -6.92
CA VAL A 84 11.91 -2.71 -7.24
C VAL A 84 11.46 -3.42 -8.51
N ASN A 85 12.30 -3.44 -9.56
CA ASN A 85 12.01 -4.11 -10.82
C ASN A 85 11.70 -5.60 -10.63
N ASN A 86 12.50 -6.30 -9.81
CA ASN A 86 12.27 -7.71 -9.50
C ASN A 86 10.91 -7.95 -8.82
N ARG A 87 10.50 -7.04 -7.92
CA ARG A 87 9.21 -7.12 -7.22
C ARG A 87 8.03 -6.85 -8.15
N VAL A 88 8.16 -5.83 -8.99
CA VAL A 88 7.13 -5.49 -9.98
C VAL A 88 7.00 -6.62 -11.02
N GLY A 89 8.12 -7.17 -11.50
CA GLY A 89 8.13 -8.33 -12.40
C GLY A 89 7.42 -9.53 -11.77
N ALA A 90 7.75 -9.91 -10.54
CA ALA A 90 7.09 -10.99 -9.82
C ALA A 90 5.59 -10.76 -9.65
N PHE A 91 5.17 -9.51 -9.38
CA PHE A 91 3.75 -9.15 -9.32
C PHE A 91 3.08 -9.35 -10.68
N LEU A 92 3.64 -8.83 -11.75
CA LEU A 92 3.05 -8.93 -13.10
C LEU A 92 2.97 -10.38 -13.60
N GLU A 93 3.92 -11.24 -13.22
CA GLU A 93 3.94 -12.66 -13.57
C GLU A 93 2.90 -13.48 -12.78
N SER A 94 2.72 -13.16 -11.49
CA SER A 94 1.86 -13.94 -10.60
C SER A 94 0.43 -13.42 -10.53
N TRP A 95 0.21 -12.16 -10.85
CA TRP A 95 -1.10 -11.52 -10.72
C TRP A 95 -1.83 -11.48 -12.06
N PRO A 96 -3.08 -11.97 -12.14
CA PRO A 96 -3.83 -11.89 -13.38
C PRO A 96 -4.18 -10.43 -13.71
N PRO A 97 -4.27 -10.06 -15.00
CA PRO A 97 -4.72 -8.74 -15.41
C PRO A 97 -6.06 -8.38 -14.77
N LEU A 98 -6.12 -7.25 -14.08
CA LEU A 98 -7.33 -6.82 -13.39
C LEU A 98 -8.44 -6.46 -14.39
N LYS A 99 -9.56 -7.16 -14.31
CA LYS A 99 -10.73 -6.94 -15.15
C LYS A 99 -11.55 -5.76 -14.64
N LYS A 100 -12.13 -4.99 -15.55
CA LYS A 100 -13.03 -3.87 -15.24
C LYS A 100 -14.24 -4.30 -14.39
N GLU A 101 -14.75 -5.51 -14.64
CA GLU A 101 -15.88 -6.10 -13.94
C GLU A 101 -15.61 -6.32 -12.45
N TRP A 102 -14.35 -6.45 -12.07
CA TRP A 102 -13.92 -6.55 -10.68
C TRP A 102 -13.90 -5.20 -9.96
N THR A 103 -14.20 -4.11 -10.66
CA THR A 103 -14.22 -2.75 -10.11
C THR A 103 -12.99 -2.47 -9.24
N PRO A 104 -11.76 -2.64 -9.79
CA PRO A 104 -10.54 -2.42 -9.01
C PRO A 104 -10.44 -0.96 -8.56
N MET A 105 -10.09 -0.78 -7.30
CA MET A 105 -9.81 0.51 -6.71
C MET A 105 -8.49 0.42 -5.96
N LEU A 106 -7.50 1.18 -6.42
CA LEU A 106 -6.19 1.29 -5.78
C LEU A 106 -6.22 2.40 -4.73
N GLU A 107 -5.34 2.25 -3.72
CA GLU A 107 -5.21 3.23 -2.65
C GLU A 107 -6.58 3.58 -2.04
N ALA A 108 -7.46 2.56 -1.89
CA ALA A 108 -8.84 2.73 -1.50
C ALA A 108 -8.96 3.27 -0.07
N PRO A 109 -9.49 4.49 0.15
CA PRO A 109 -9.63 5.03 1.49
C PRO A 109 -10.73 4.28 2.24
N VAL A 110 -10.43 3.92 3.49
CA VAL A 110 -11.39 3.39 4.45
C VAL A 110 -11.42 4.32 5.66
N ARG A 111 -12.62 4.71 6.10
CA ARG A 111 -12.80 5.67 7.19
C ARG A 111 -14.08 5.38 7.95
N ALA A 112 -14.00 5.47 9.26
CA ALA A 112 -15.14 5.44 10.15
C ALA A 112 -15.03 6.56 11.20
N GLU A 113 -16.16 7.19 11.52
CA GLU A 113 -16.26 8.26 12.49
C GLU A 113 -17.14 7.81 13.66
N PHE A 114 -16.74 8.16 14.87
CA PHE A 114 -17.42 7.82 16.11
C PHE A 114 -17.55 9.06 17.00
N ALA A 115 -18.47 9.01 17.95
CA ALA A 115 -18.70 10.07 18.93
C ALA A 115 -18.82 11.46 18.25
N GLU A 116 -19.71 11.56 17.25
CA GLU A 116 -19.98 12.81 16.53
C GLU A 116 -18.71 13.39 15.86
N GLY A 117 -17.86 12.54 15.32
CA GLY A 117 -16.63 12.95 14.65
C GLY A 117 -15.43 13.22 15.56
N LYS A 118 -15.57 13.03 16.88
CA LYS A 118 -14.46 13.21 17.84
C LYS A 118 -13.38 12.14 17.70
N ILE A 119 -13.76 10.95 17.22
CA ILE A 119 -12.84 9.84 16.95
C ILE A 119 -12.97 9.48 15.48
N ILE A 120 -11.86 9.58 14.76
CA ILE A 120 -11.77 9.21 13.35
C ILE A 120 -10.77 8.08 13.23
N LEU A 121 -11.23 6.96 12.73
CA LEU A 121 -10.37 5.85 12.32
C LEU A 121 -10.29 5.84 10.79
N SER A 122 -9.10 5.83 10.25
CA SER A 122 -8.89 5.84 8.82
C SER A 122 -7.70 4.98 8.42
N GLY A 123 -7.73 4.51 7.20
CA GLY A 123 -6.65 3.77 6.57
C GLY A 123 -6.79 3.82 5.06
N LYS A 124 -5.86 3.19 4.38
CA LYS A 124 -5.83 3.09 2.95
C LYS A 124 -5.42 1.68 2.56
N VAL A 125 -6.26 1.03 1.77
CA VAL A 125 -6.06 -0.34 1.30
C VAL A 125 -5.43 -0.27 -0.08
N ASP A 126 -4.35 -0.99 -0.30
CA ASP A 126 -3.59 -0.91 -1.55
C ASP A 126 -4.44 -1.28 -2.78
N LEU A 127 -5.23 -2.35 -2.66
CA LEU A 127 -6.15 -2.76 -3.72
C LEU A 127 -7.47 -3.27 -3.13
N SER A 128 -8.57 -2.75 -3.65
CA SER A 128 -9.91 -3.25 -3.37
C SER A 128 -10.56 -3.73 -4.65
N LEU A 129 -11.18 -4.91 -4.61
CA LEU A 129 -11.90 -5.51 -5.73
C LEU A 129 -13.36 -5.75 -5.36
N GLY A 130 -14.25 -5.56 -6.32
CA GLY A 130 -15.67 -5.80 -6.15
C GLY A 130 -16.38 -4.76 -5.29
N LYS A 131 -17.65 -5.02 -5.07
CA LYS A 131 -18.54 -4.20 -4.21
C LYS A 131 -19.59 -5.11 -3.57
N PRO A 132 -20.19 -4.73 -2.44
CA PRO A 132 -21.29 -5.45 -1.87
C PRO A 132 -22.50 -5.43 -2.82
N TYR A 133 -23.31 -6.47 -2.75
CA TYR A 133 -24.59 -6.54 -3.44
C TYR A 133 -25.71 -6.69 -2.39
N GLY A 134 -26.42 -5.62 -2.12
CA GLY A 134 -27.32 -5.55 -0.97
C GLY A 134 -26.57 -5.88 0.32
N ASN A 135 -27.06 -6.86 1.09
CA ASN A 135 -26.44 -7.34 2.32
C ASN A 135 -25.42 -8.49 2.09
N THR A 136 -25.05 -8.75 0.84
CA THR A 136 -24.11 -9.83 0.50
C THR A 136 -22.70 -9.29 0.38
N ALA A 137 -21.77 -9.91 1.11
CA ALA A 137 -20.34 -9.61 1.03
C ALA A 137 -19.80 -9.89 -0.39
N GLY A 138 -19.27 -8.87 -1.05
CA GLY A 138 -18.75 -8.98 -2.42
C GLY A 138 -17.38 -8.34 -2.59
N LYS A 139 -16.90 -7.61 -1.58
CA LYS A 139 -15.64 -6.86 -1.65
C LYS A 139 -14.45 -7.68 -1.16
N VAL A 140 -13.34 -7.57 -1.85
CA VAL A 140 -12.05 -8.14 -1.45
C VAL A 140 -11.08 -6.99 -1.18
N LEU A 141 -10.38 -7.05 -0.05
CA LEU A 141 -9.34 -6.08 0.31
C LEU A 141 -7.99 -6.77 0.27
N ILE A 142 -7.02 -6.14 -0.38
CA ILE A 142 -5.69 -6.69 -0.58
C ILE A 142 -4.66 -5.65 -0.18
N ASP A 143 -3.74 -6.06 0.67
CA ASP A 143 -2.64 -5.27 1.16
C ASP A 143 -1.33 -5.83 0.60
N PHE A 144 -0.51 -4.98 -0.02
CA PHE A 144 0.77 -5.36 -0.60
C PHE A 144 1.88 -5.19 0.42
N LYS A 145 2.69 -6.21 0.60
CA LYS A 145 3.86 -6.16 1.47
C LYS A 145 5.12 -6.49 0.68
N THR A 146 6.08 -5.61 0.75
CA THR A 146 7.38 -5.73 0.07
C THR A 146 8.47 -6.29 0.98
N GLY A 147 8.12 -6.65 2.22
CA GLY A 147 9.01 -7.21 3.24
C GLY A 147 8.69 -8.65 3.59
N ALA A 148 9.30 -9.13 4.67
CA ALA A 148 9.02 -10.44 5.23
C ALA A 148 7.61 -10.52 5.84
N PHE A 149 7.10 -11.73 5.99
CA PHE A 149 5.87 -11.99 6.72
C PHE A 149 6.02 -11.63 8.20
N TYR A 150 5.06 -10.87 8.72
CA TYR A 150 4.91 -10.60 10.15
C TYR A 150 3.47 -10.88 10.59
N PRO A 151 3.24 -11.53 11.74
CA PRO A 151 1.90 -11.79 12.26
C PRO A 151 1.04 -10.51 12.41
N SER A 152 1.68 -9.36 12.65
CA SER A 152 1.01 -8.05 12.74
C SER A 152 0.31 -7.60 11.46
N HIS A 153 0.69 -8.10 10.28
CA HIS A 153 0.00 -7.79 9.03
C HIS A 153 -1.46 -8.29 9.05
N ARG A 154 -1.75 -9.35 9.81
CA ARG A 154 -3.12 -9.82 10.02
C ARG A 154 -3.97 -8.79 10.77
N GLU A 155 -3.38 -8.07 11.70
CA GLU A 155 -4.09 -7.04 12.46
C GLU A 155 -4.40 -5.82 11.60
N ASP A 156 -3.52 -5.45 10.66
CA ASP A 156 -3.78 -4.42 9.66
C ASP A 156 -5.01 -4.80 8.81
N LEU A 157 -5.06 -6.05 8.31
CA LEU A 157 -6.21 -6.54 7.53
C LEU A 157 -7.51 -6.57 8.34
N ARG A 158 -7.46 -6.97 9.62
CA ARG A 158 -8.62 -6.95 10.52
C ARG A 158 -9.13 -5.53 10.73
N PHE A 159 -8.22 -4.58 10.88
CA PHE A 159 -8.56 -3.17 11.01
C PHE A 159 -9.25 -2.64 9.75
N TYR A 160 -8.72 -2.92 8.57
CA TYR A 160 -9.37 -2.54 7.31
C TYR A 160 -10.74 -3.21 7.14
N ALA A 161 -10.84 -4.49 7.48
CA ALA A 161 -12.11 -5.21 7.43
C ALA A 161 -13.16 -4.60 8.38
N LEU A 162 -12.76 -4.20 9.58
CA LEU A 162 -13.64 -3.52 10.54
C LEU A 162 -14.14 -2.18 9.99
N LEU A 163 -13.23 -1.33 9.51
CA LEU A 163 -13.60 -0.02 8.96
C LEU A 163 -14.55 -0.15 7.77
N GLU A 164 -14.28 -1.10 6.89
CA GLU A 164 -15.10 -1.35 5.71
C GLU A 164 -16.49 -1.89 6.10
N SER A 165 -16.54 -2.77 7.11
CA SER A 165 -17.80 -3.29 7.65
C SER A 165 -18.68 -2.18 8.25
N ILE A 166 -18.06 -1.25 8.98
CA ILE A 166 -18.78 -0.11 9.57
C ILE A 166 -19.28 0.81 8.45
N ARG A 167 -18.45 1.08 7.44
CA ARG A 167 -18.77 1.99 6.34
C ARG A 167 -19.88 1.46 5.44
N LEU A 168 -19.87 0.16 5.15
CA LEU A 168 -20.81 -0.46 4.20
C LEU A 168 -21.96 -1.20 4.83
N GLY A 169 -21.94 -1.42 6.16
CA GLY A 169 -22.89 -2.28 6.85
C GLY A 169 -22.73 -3.78 6.55
N VAL A 170 -21.72 -4.14 5.75
CA VAL A 170 -21.45 -5.53 5.33
C VAL A 170 -19.95 -5.78 5.37
N PRO A 171 -19.47 -6.90 5.95
CA PRO A 171 -18.05 -7.22 5.97
C PRO A 171 -17.51 -7.48 4.55
N PRO A 172 -16.21 -7.30 4.32
CA PRO A 172 -15.61 -7.76 3.08
C PRO A 172 -15.71 -9.29 2.97
N ARG A 173 -15.84 -9.79 1.75
CA ARG A 173 -15.86 -11.23 1.46
C ARG A 173 -14.52 -11.90 1.81
N MET A 174 -13.44 -11.18 1.59
CA MET A 174 -12.08 -11.67 1.84
C MET A 174 -11.15 -10.50 2.12
N VAL A 175 -10.15 -10.75 2.94
CA VAL A 175 -8.98 -9.90 3.11
C VAL A 175 -7.74 -10.75 2.84
N ALA A 176 -6.74 -10.19 2.17
CA ALA A 176 -5.53 -10.90 1.79
C ALA A 176 -4.31 -9.99 1.84
N THR A 177 -3.15 -10.58 2.09
CA THR A 177 -1.86 -9.91 1.89
C THR A 177 -1.14 -10.59 0.73
N TYR A 178 -0.61 -9.81 -0.17
CA TYR A 178 0.31 -10.25 -1.22
C TYR A 178 1.75 -9.91 -0.78
N TYR A 179 2.66 -10.89 -0.90
CA TYR A 179 4.09 -10.78 -0.54
C TYR A 179 4.98 -10.89 -1.76
#